data_dbad12098e3aafa84ed465355798d19f
#
_entry.id   dbad12098e3aafa84ed465355798d19f
#
_cell.length_a   1.000
_cell.length_b   1.000
_cell.length_c   1.000
_cell.angle_alpha   90.00
_cell.angle_beta   90.00
_cell.angle_gamma   90.00
#
_symmetry.space_group_name_H-M   'P 1'
#
loop_
_entity.id
_entity.type
_entity.pdbx_description
1 polymer ?
#
loop_
_entity_poly.entity_id
_entity_poly.type
_entity_poly.pdbx_seq_one_letter_code
_entity_poly.pdbx_strand_id
1 'polypeptide(L)'
;MTRIFAALLWLAVCFCGPAALAADPVGVPVLCYHRFGPTVADGMTVKTEVFAAQLQWLKDNGYTVIPMRTLVNYLKGEGPAPAPKSVVITVDDGHKTVYADMLPLVKKYNIPVTLFLYPSCLSNASYAMTYEQLKALQKTGLFDLQGHTFWHPNFKKDKKKMKPAEYEKSVQTQLTKSKAVLEKKLDIKVDVLAWPFGIYDDYLEKEASKAGYVVAFSIDRRFANKSEKMMAQPRYLMTNGDGVKTFAAIVSGKIQEKGKKTIAQ
;
A
#
# COMPACT_ATOMS: atom_id res chain seq x y z
N MET A 1 -30.09 38.01 -70.56
CA MET A 1 -28.89 37.49 -69.80
C MET A 1 -29.25 37.34 -68.34
N THR A 2 -29.68 36.17 -67.94
CA THR A 2 -30.18 35.90 -66.57
C THR A 2 -29.15 35.04 -65.88
N ARG A 3 -28.50 35.59 -64.85
CA ARG A 3 -27.49 34.85 -64.03
C ARG A 3 -28.20 34.17 -62.89
N ILE A 4 -28.14 32.83 -62.87
CA ILE A 4 -28.63 32.00 -61.80
C ILE A 4 -27.45 31.81 -60.73
N PHE A 5 -27.64 32.29 -59.49
CA PHE A 5 -26.76 32.00 -58.39
C PHE A 5 -27.19 30.71 -57.70
N ALA A 6 -26.40 29.69 -57.79
CA ALA A 6 -26.56 28.47 -56.98
C ALA A 6 -25.93 28.64 -55.58
N ALA A 7 -26.78 28.62 -54.58
CA ALA A 7 -26.29 28.62 -53.15
C ALA A 7 -26.02 27.19 -52.74
N LEU A 8 -24.77 26.90 -52.47
CA LEU A 8 -24.33 25.63 -51.84
C LEU A 8 -24.56 25.69 -50.31
N LEU A 9 -25.53 24.91 -49.85
CA LEU A 9 -25.79 24.71 -48.44
C LEU A 9 -24.78 23.63 -47.90
N TRP A 10 -23.85 24.03 -47.02
CA TRP A 10 -22.99 23.11 -46.30
C TRP A 10 -23.76 22.58 -45.08
N LEU A 11 -24.16 21.30 -45.08
CA LEU A 11 -24.64 20.60 -43.89
C LEU A 11 -23.44 20.21 -43.03
N ALA A 12 -23.24 20.87 -41.91
CA ALA A 12 -22.31 20.45 -40.88
C ALA A 12 -22.93 19.28 -40.10
N VAL A 13 -22.50 18.06 -40.39
CA VAL A 13 -22.84 16.88 -39.58
C VAL A 13 -21.95 16.88 -38.33
N CYS A 14 -22.54 17.32 -37.21
CA CYS A 14 -21.88 17.11 -35.89
C CYS A 14 -21.87 15.62 -35.55
N PHE A 15 -20.74 14.99 -35.73
CA PHE A 15 -20.48 13.66 -35.15
C PHE A 15 -20.37 13.78 -33.62
N CYS A 16 -21.49 13.62 -32.92
CA CYS A 16 -21.49 13.36 -31.49
C CYS A 16 -21.09 11.89 -31.33
N GLY A 17 -19.78 11.63 -31.17
CA GLY A 17 -19.28 10.30 -30.77
C GLY A 17 -19.87 9.92 -29.42
N PRO A 18 -20.17 8.64 -29.17
CA PRO A 18 -20.65 8.21 -27.84
C PRO A 18 -19.63 8.62 -26.79
N ALA A 19 -20.08 9.37 -25.78
CA ALA A 19 -19.28 9.65 -24.59
C ALA A 19 -18.87 8.28 -23.98
N ALA A 20 -17.61 7.98 -24.06
CA ALA A 20 -17.07 6.78 -23.39
C ALA A 20 -17.42 6.90 -21.90
N LEU A 21 -18.36 6.08 -21.43
CA LEU A 21 -18.61 5.91 -20.00
C LEU A 21 -17.24 5.55 -19.38
N ALA A 22 -16.74 6.41 -18.53
CA ALA A 22 -15.50 6.14 -17.80
C ALA A 22 -15.72 4.83 -17.01
N ALA A 23 -15.01 3.78 -17.41
CA ALA A 23 -15.05 2.52 -16.67
C ALA A 23 -14.65 2.80 -15.22
N ASP A 24 -15.31 2.15 -14.26
CA ASP A 24 -14.97 2.27 -12.86
C ASP A 24 -13.46 2.02 -12.68
N PRO A 25 -12.78 2.82 -11.86
CA PRO A 25 -11.34 2.69 -11.68
C PRO A 25 -10.99 1.29 -11.16
N VAL A 26 -10.04 0.64 -11.81
CA VAL A 26 -9.56 -0.69 -11.41
C VAL A 26 -9.09 -0.63 -9.96
N GLY A 27 -9.75 -1.40 -9.09
CA GLY A 27 -9.38 -1.55 -7.70
C GLY A 27 -8.49 -2.76 -7.47
N VAL A 28 -7.48 -2.62 -6.62
CA VAL A 28 -6.52 -3.68 -6.25
C VAL A 28 -6.54 -3.90 -4.74
N PRO A 29 -6.82 -5.13 -4.26
CA PRO A 29 -6.68 -5.44 -2.85
C PRO A 29 -5.20 -5.37 -2.44
N VAL A 30 -4.89 -4.56 -1.44
CA VAL A 30 -3.57 -4.47 -0.80
C VAL A 30 -3.67 -5.11 0.58
N LEU A 31 -2.94 -6.18 0.81
CA LEU A 31 -2.98 -6.97 2.03
C LEU A 31 -1.85 -6.54 2.96
N CYS A 32 -2.18 -6.25 4.22
CA CYS A 32 -1.25 -5.78 5.24
C CYS A 32 -1.07 -6.85 6.32
N TYR A 33 0.07 -7.52 6.32
CA TYR A 33 0.51 -8.46 7.36
C TYR A 33 1.50 -7.78 8.31
N HIS A 34 1.85 -8.45 9.42
CA HIS A 34 2.86 -7.96 10.36
C HIS A 34 3.84 -9.05 10.81
N ARG A 35 3.33 -10.17 11.31
CA ARG A 35 4.13 -11.24 11.95
C ARG A 35 3.67 -12.61 11.50
N PHE A 36 4.60 -13.55 11.51
CA PHE A 36 4.34 -14.93 11.12
C PHE A 36 4.88 -15.88 12.20
N GLY A 37 4.41 -17.10 12.22
CA GLY A 37 4.93 -18.12 13.12
C GLY A 37 4.11 -19.39 13.14
N PRO A 38 4.58 -20.47 13.79
CA PRO A 38 3.83 -21.72 13.89
C PRO A 38 2.60 -21.60 14.80
N THR A 39 2.59 -20.61 15.72
CA THR A 39 1.51 -20.33 16.65
C THR A 39 1.17 -18.83 16.64
N VAL A 40 -0.02 -18.49 17.13
CA VAL A 40 -0.45 -17.10 17.28
C VAL A 40 0.14 -16.54 18.57
N ALA A 41 1.13 -15.66 18.45
CA ALA A 41 1.76 -15.02 19.60
C ALA A 41 0.99 -13.79 20.10
N ASP A 42 0.32 -13.08 19.17
CA ASP A 42 -0.50 -11.89 19.44
C ASP A 42 -1.51 -11.65 18.31
N GLY A 43 -2.31 -10.57 18.42
CA GLY A 43 -3.34 -10.23 17.42
C GLY A 43 -2.83 -9.89 16.02
N MET A 44 -1.52 -9.61 15.86
CA MET A 44 -0.89 -9.31 14.58
C MET A 44 -0.16 -10.52 13.97
N THR A 45 -0.12 -11.66 14.66
CA THR A 45 0.53 -12.89 14.18
C THR A 45 -0.43 -13.69 13.32
N VAL A 46 -0.03 -13.96 12.08
CA VAL A 46 -0.68 -14.94 11.19
C VAL A 46 0.15 -16.22 11.19
N LYS A 47 -0.49 -17.36 11.44
CA LYS A 47 0.21 -18.64 11.35
C LYS A 47 0.81 -18.83 9.96
N THR A 48 2.04 -19.33 9.91
CA THR A 48 2.75 -19.62 8.66
C THR A 48 1.96 -20.57 7.75
N GLU A 49 1.26 -21.55 8.33
CA GLU A 49 0.37 -22.45 7.60
C GLU A 49 -0.85 -21.73 6.99
N VAL A 50 -1.44 -20.74 7.70
CA VAL A 50 -2.57 -19.95 7.20
C VAL A 50 -2.10 -19.08 6.03
N PHE A 51 -0.95 -18.42 6.15
CA PHE A 51 -0.38 -17.64 5.05
C PHE A 51 -0.06 -18.52 3.85
N ALA A 52 0.52 -19.73 4.06
CA ALA A 52 0.77 -20.69 2.98
C ALA A 52 -0.52 -21.10 2.25
N ALA A 53 -1.60 -21.36 3.00
CA ALA A 53 -2.90 -21.70 2.43
C ALA A 53 -3.52 -20.53 1.64
N GLN A 54 -3.35 -19.29 2.10
CA GLN A 54 -3.78 -18.09 1.37
C GLN A 54 -3.01 -17.93 0.05
N LEU A 55 -1.69 -18.14 0.05
CA LEU A 55 -0.88 -18.10 -1.18
C LEU A 55 -1.25 -19.21 -2.16
N GLN A 56 -1.49 -20.42 -1.65
CA GLN A 56 -1.96 -21.52 -2.49
C GLN A 56 -3.32 -21.21 -3.12
N TRP A 57 -4.24 -20.63 -2.34
CA TRP A 57 -5.54 -20.22 -2.85
C TRP A 57 -5.43 -19.18 -3.96
N LEU A 58 -4.55 -18.16 -3.82
CA LEU A 58 -4.30 -17.16 -4.88
C LEU A 58 -3.88 -17.86 -6.18
N LYS A 59 -2.90 -18.76 -6.08
CA LYS A 59 -2.38 -19.53 -7.23
C LYS A 59 -3.49 -20.33 -7.90
N ASP A 60 -4.25 -21.11 -7.14
CA ASP A 60 -5.28 -22.02 -7.64
C ASP A 60 -6.46 -21.28 -8.28
N ASN A 61 -6.70 -20.01 -7.88
CA ASN A 61 -7.78 -19.17 -8.40
C ASN A 61 -7.30 -18.15 -9.45
N GLY A 62 -6.06 -18.26 -9.92
CA GLY A 62 -5.52 -17.42 -10.99
C GLY A 62 -5.29 -15.96 -10.59
N TYR A 63 -5.05 -15.69 -9.31
CA TYR A 63 -4.61 -14.37 -8.84
C TYR A 63 -3.10 -14.22 -9.01
N THR A 64 -2.68 -13.00 -9.37
CA THR A 64 -1.27 -12.64 -9.48
C THR A 64 -0.88 -11.66 -8.39
N VAL A 65 0.14 -11.99 -7.60
CA VAL A 65 0.75 -11.01 -6.70
C VAL A 65 1.65 -10.11 -7.52
N ILE A 66 1.32 -8.82 -7.56
CA ILE A 66 2.05 -7.81 -8.34
C ILE A 66 2.95 -6.95 -7.44
N PRO A 67 4.07 -6.41 -7.96
CA PRO A 67 4.88 -5.44 -7.23
C PRO A 67 4.07 -4.20 -6.84
N MET A 68 4.32 -3.64 -5.64
CA MET A 68 3.76 -2.36 -5.21
C MET A 68 4.00 -1.27 -6.24
N ARG A 69 5.17 -1.25 -6.86
CA ARG A 69 5.54 -0.25 -7.87
C ARG A 69 4.59 -0.24 -9.07
N THR A 70 4.06 -1.41 -9.47
CA THR A 70 3.04 -1.51 -10.54
C THR A 70 1.76 -0.78 -10.13
N LEU A 71 1.28 -0.99 -8.91
CA LEU A 71 0.13 -0.27 -8.39
C LEU A 71 0.40 1.24 -8.28
N VAL A 72 1.54 1.64 -7.72
CA VAL A 72 1.92 3.05 -7.55
C VAL A 72 1.97 3.78 -8.91
N ASN A 73 2.58 3.19 -9.94
CA ASN A 73 2.63 3.78 -11.27
C ASN A 73 1.23 3.93 -11.88
N TYR A 74 0.37 2.94 -11.71
CA TYR A 74 -1.04 3.06 -12.14
C TYR A 74 -1.77 4.20 -11.42
N LEU A 75 -1.66 4.28 -10.09
CA LEU A 75 -2.31 5.33 -9.30
C LEU A 75 -1.86 6.73 -9.72
N LYS A 76 -0.58 6.90 -10.04
CA LYS A 76 0.01 8.15 -10.54
C LYS A 76 -0.37 8.46 -12.00
N GLY A 77 -0.92 7.52 -12.74
CA GLY A 77 -1.17 7.67 -14.18
C GLY A 77 0.06 7.48 -15.06
N GLU A 78 1.14 6.92 -14.51
CA GLU A 78 2.42 6.66 -15.17
C GLU A 78 2.55 5.22 -15.71
N GLY A 79 1.55 4.38 -15.48
CA GLY A 79 1.53 2.99 -15.93
C GLY A 79 0.13 2.50 -16.27
N PRO A 80 0.05 1.33 -16.95
CA PRO A 80 -1.22 0.71 -17.29
C PRO A 80 -1.98 0.25 -16.04
N ALA A 81 -3.29 0.06 -16.18
CA ALA A 81 -4.10 -0.56 -15.15
C ALA A 81 -3.59 -1.98 -14.85
N PRO A 82 -3.48 -2.38 -13.57
CA PRO A 82 -3.20 -3.75 -13.20
C PRO A 82 -4.18 -4.73 -13.83
N ALA A 83 -3.70 -5.92 -14.21
CA ALA A 83 -4.55 -6.95 -14.77
C ALA A 83 -5.63 -7.37 -13.75
N PRO A 84 -6.80 -7.87 -14.22
CA PRO A 84 -7.77 -8.49 -13.33
C PRO A 84 -7.14 -9.55 -12.43
N LYS A 85 -7.68 -9.70 -11.21
CA LYS A 85 -7.13 -10.62 -10.20
C LYS A 85 -5.69 -10.31 -9.75
N SER A 86 -5.27 -9.03 -9.85
CA SER A 86 -4.04 -8.56 -9.23
C SER A 86 -4.24 -8.32 -7.73
N VAL A 87 -3.23 -8.65 -6.92
CA VAL A 87 -3.18 -8.41 -5.48
C VAL A 87 -1.79 -7.92 -5.08
N VAL A 88 -1.70 -7.04 -4.07
CA VAL A 88 -0.42 -6.59 -3.51
C VAL A 88 -0.30 -7.11 -2.09
N ILE A 89 0.87 -7.65 -1.73
CA ILE A 89 1.19 -8.11 -0.37
C ILE A 89 2.16 -7.14 0.27
N THR A 90 1.81 -6.64 1.45
CA THR A 90 2.65 -5.77 2.28
C THR A 90 2.82 -6.33 3.67
N VAL A 91 3.94 -5.99 4.32
CA VAL A 91 4.20 -6.36 5.71
C VAL A 91 4.76 -5.16 6.43
N ASP A 92 4.16 -4.80 7.55
CA ASP A 92 4.55 -3.66 8.35
C ASP A 92 5.51 -4.07 9.49
N ASP A 93 6.13 -3.10 10.16
CA ASP A 93 6.96 -3.17 11.35
C ASP A 93 8.39 -3.73 11.19
N GLY A 94 8.65 -4.58 10.22
CA GLY A 94 9.99 -5.19 10.08
C GLY A 94 10.30 -6.26 11.12
N HIS A 95 9.30 -7.05 11.57
CA HIS A 95 9.48 -8.13 12.54
C HIS A 95 10.35 -9.27 11.99
N LYS A 96 11.21 -9.86 12.83
CA LYS A 96 12.19 -10.92 12.45
C LYS A 96 11.57 -12.18 11.85
N THR A 97 10.28 -12.46 12.12
CA THR A 97 9.56 -13.59 11.53
C THR A 97 9.32 -13.45 10.03
N VAL A 98 9.44 -12.26 9.47
CA VAL A 98 9.44 -12.06 8.02
C VAL A 98 10.63 -12.80 7.39
N TYR A 99 11.80 -12.70 8.03
CA TYR A 99 13.00 -13.40 7.56
C TYR A 99 12.96 -14.90 7.87
N ALA A 100 12.49 -15.29 9.06
CA ALA A 100 12.49 -16.67 9.51
C ALA A 100 11.36 -17.52 8.89
N ASP A 101 10.15 -17.00 8.88
CA ASP A 101 8.93 -17.78 8.60
C ASP A 101 8.29 -17.44 7.25
N MET A 102 8.30 -16.16 6.83
CA MET A 102 7.66 -15.73 5.59
C MET A 102 8.55 -15.94 4.36
N LEU A 103 9.84 -15.61 4.44
CA LEU A 103 10.78 -15.67 3.31
C LEU A 103 10.79 -17.00 2.56
N PRO A 104 10.77 -18.18 3.22
CA PRO A 104 10.71 -19.48 2.51
C PRO A 104 9.49 -19.60 1.61
N LEU A 105 8.32 -19.09 2.05
CA LEU A 105 7.09 -19.10 1.27
C LEU A 105 7.15 -18.08 0.11
N VAL A 106 7.65 -16.89 0.35
CA VAL A 106 7.86 -15.88 -0.70
C VAL A 106 8.74 -16.42 -1.82
N LYS A 107 9.84 -17.10 -1.49
CA LYS A 107 10.70 -17.78 -2.47
C LYS A 107 9.99 -18.93 -3.19
N LYS A 108 9.27 -19.79 -2.44
CA LYS A 108 8.53 -20.94 -3.01
C LYS A 108 7.51 -20.50 -4.06
N TYR A 109 6.77 -19.42 -3.79
CA TYR A 109 5.75 -18.90 -4.69
C TYR A 109 6.28 -17.86 -5.68
N ASN A 110 7.53 -17.44 -5.52
CA ASN A 110 8.20 -16.40 -6.33
C ASN A 110 7.37 -15.12 -6.45
N ILE A 111 6.94 -14.57 -5.32
CA ILE A 111 6.03 -13.42 -5.26
C ILE A 111 6.73 -12.17 -4.74
N PRO A 112 6.40 -10.97 -5.28
CA PRO A 112 6.88 -9.71 -4.74
C PRO A 112 6.16 -9.33 -3.44
N VAL A 113 6.91 -8.75 -2.48
CA VAL A 113 6.39 -8.26 -1.20
C VAL A 113 6.97 -6.89 -0.90
N THR A 114 6.18 -5.97 -0.37
CA THR A 114 6.68 -4.68 0.13
C THR A 114 6.72 -4.67 1.65
N LEU A 115 7.86 -4.31 2.22
CA LEU A 115 8.01 -4.13 3.66
C LEU A 115 7.96 -2.64 3.99
N PHE A 116 7.11 -2.27 4.95
CA PHE A 116 7.06 -0.94 5.53
C PHE A 116 7.79 -0.93 6.87
N LEU A 117 8.89 -0.19 6.93
CA LEU A 117 9.89 -0.27 7.98
C LEU A 117 9.98 1.02 8.79
N TYR A 118 10.11 0.91 10.12
CA TYR A 118 10.42 2.04 10.98
C TYR A 118 11.84 1.88 11.59
N PRO A 119 12.80 2.74 11.22
CA PRO A 119 14.23 2.52 11.47
C PRO A 119 14.63 2.40 12.93
N SER A 120 13.86 2.97 13.86
CA SER A 120 14.26 2.98 15.27
C SER A 120 14.32 1.58 15.92
N CYS A 121 13.58 0.60 15.38
CA CYS A 121 13.63 -0.77 15.90
C CYS A 121 14.70 -1.64 15.21
N LEU A 122 15.02 -1.35 13.96
CA LEU A 122 15.87 -2.19 13.13
C LEU A 122 17.30 -2.27 13.72
N SER A 123 17.78 -3.48 13.92
CA SER A 123 19.05 -3.79 14.60
C SER A 123 19.15 -3.33 16.08
N ASN A 124 18.05 -2.84 16.65
CA ASN A 124 17.99 -2.35 18.04
C ASN A 124 17.07 -3.18 18.92
N ALA A 125 15.89 -3.54 18.41
CA ALA A 125 14.91 -4.32 19.17
C ALA A 125 15.06 -5.82 18.88
N SER A 126 14.94 -6.65 19.90
CA SER A 126 15.11 -8.12 19.81
C SER A 126 14.09 -8.81 18.91
N TYR A 127 12.95 -8.17 18.68
CA TYR A 127 11.90 -8.67 17.77
C TYR A 127 12.09 -8.25 16.31
N ALA A 128 12.88 -7.20 16.04
CA ALA A 128 13.04 -6.64 14.70
C ALA A 128 14.15 -7.33 13.91
N MET A 129 14.05 -7.26 12.58
CA MET A 129 15.13 -7.67 11.68
C MET A 129 16.34 -6.75 11.82
N THR A 130 17.53 -7.32 11.54
CA THR A 130 18.74 -6.53 11.38
C THR A 130 18.84 -5.95 9.97
N TYR A 131 19.69 -4.92 9.80
CA TYR A 131 19.97 -4.38 8.46
C TYR A 131 20.60 -5.42 7.53
N GLU A 132 21.39 -6.37 8.07
CA GLU A 132 21.99 -7.47 7.30
C GLU A 132 20.90 -8.41 6.76
N GLN A 133 19.89 -8.73 7.58
CA GLN A 133 18.74 -9.54 7.15
C GLN A 133 17.93 -8.80 6.07
N LEU A 134 17.70 -7.49 6.21
CA LEU A 134 17.01 -6.68 5.20
C LEU A 134 17.80 -6.66 3.87
N LYS A 135 19.12 -6.49 3.90
CA LYS A 135 19.97 -6.60 2.71
C LYS A 135 19.93 -7.99 2.07
N ALA A 136 19.81 -9.03 2.88
CA ALA A 136 19.63 -10.39 2.35
C ALA A 136 18.27 -10.57 1.67
N LEU A 137 17.20 -9.95 2.19
CA LEU A 137 15.89 -9.91 1.52
C LEU A 137 15.96 -9.15 0.20
N GLN A 138 16.59 -7.97 0.16
CA GLN A 138 16.77 -7.19 -1.07
C GLN A 138 17.48 -8.00 -2.17
N LYS A 139 18.55 -8.74 -1.82
CA LYS A 139 19.32 -9.56 -2.78
C LYS A 139 18.47 -10.66 -3.43
N THR A 140 17.32 -11.02 -2.88
CA THR A 140 16.40 -11.96 -3.53
C THR A 140 15.67 -11.37 -4.72
N GLY A 141 15.60 -10.03 -4.84
CA GLY A 141 14.81 -9.32 -5.83
C GLY A 141 13.29 -9.38 -5.60
N LEU A 142 12.85 -10.01 -4.51
CA LEU A 142 11.43 -10.21 -4.20
C LEU A 142 10.88 -9.19 -3.17
N PHE A 143 11.75 -8.41 -2.52
CA PHE A 143 11.33 -7.47 -1.49
C PHE A 143 11.64 -6.02 -1.87
N ASP A 144 10.59 -5.18 -1.85
CA ASP A 144 10.68 -3.72 -1.89
C ASP A 144 10.60 -3.18 -0.46
N LEU A 145 11.52 -2.28 -0.08
CA LEU A 145 11.64 -1.78 1.29
C LEU A 145 11.25 -0.31 1.32
N GLN A 146 10.22 0.03 2.11
CA GLN A 146 9.58 1.35 2.14
C GLN A 146 9.39 1.87 3.58
N GLY A 147 8.83 3.09 3.74
CA GLY A 147 8.79 3.79 5.02
C GLY A 147 7.54 3.50 5.86
N HIS A 148 7.74 3.40 7.19
CA HIS A 148 6.66 3.30 8.20
C HIS A 148 6.85 4.30 9.34
N THR A 149 7.29 5.52 8.99
CA THR A 149 7.75 6.56 9.93
C THR A 149 9.02 6.17 10.69
N PHE A 150 9.51 6.99 11.64
CA PHE A 150 10.79 6.72 12.33
C PHE A 150 10.62 5.91 13.61
N TRP A 151 9.61 6.22 14.46
CA TRP A 151 9.36 5.58 15.76
C TRP A 151 8.02 4.85 15.84
N HIS A 152 7.25 4.76 14.75
CA HIS A 152 5.91 4.19 14.74
C HIS A 152 4.96 4.91 15.73
N PRO A 153 4.79 6.25 15.64
CA PRO A 153 4.02 7.02 16.59
C PRO A 153 2.51 6.82 16.43
N ASN A 154 1.77 7.01 17.51
CA ASN A 154 0.35 7.22 17.41
C ASN A 154 0.05 8.74 17.26
N PHE A 155 0.04 9.22 16.03
CA PHE A 155 -0.14 10.65 15.72
C PHE A 155 -1.36 11.29 16.37
N LYS A 156 -2.48 10.54 16.52
CA LYS A 156 -3.69 11.05 17.19
C LYS A 156 -3.47 11.29 18.68
N LYS A 157 -2.71 10.41 19.36
CA LYS A 157 -2.35 10.58 20.77
C LYS A 157 -1.32 11.69 20.95
N ASP A 158 -0.32 11.74 20.07
CA ASP A 158 0.76 12.72 20.12
C ASP A 158 0.24 14.14 19.90
N LYS A 159 -0.65 14.33 18.92
CA LYS A 159 -1.32 15.62 18.66
C LYS A 159 -2.07 16.17 19.89
N LYS A 160 -2.62 15.27 20.73
CA LYS A 160 -3.32 15.68 21.96
C LYS A 160 -2.39 16.00 23.13
N LYS A 161 -1.16 15.46 23.11
CA LYS A 161 -0.22 15.57 24.25
C LYS A 161 0.85 16.64 24.04
N MET A 162 1.23 16.88 22.78
CA MET A 162 2.31 17.83 22.44
C MET A 162 1.76 19.22 22.19
N LYS A 163 2.57 20.24 22.43
CA LYS A 163 2.30 21.59 21.95
C LYS A 163 2.37 21.60 20.42
N PRO A 164 1.64 22.51 19.73
CA PRO A 164 1.59 22.53 18.26
C PRO A 164 2.97 22.49 17.59
N ALA A 165 3.89 23.33 17.98
CA ALA A 165 5.24 23.40 17.41
C ALA A 165 6.08 22.11 17.68
N GLU A 166 5.88 21.46 18.83
CA GLU A 166 6.52 20.19 19.15
C GLU A 166 5.95 19.05 18.28
N TYR A 167 4.63 19.05 18.06
CA TYR A 167 3.97 18.09 17.19
C TYR A 167 4.43 18.25 15.73
N GLU A 168 4.50 19.45 15.21
CA GLU A 168 4.99 19.73 13.85
C GLU A 168 6.42 19.23 13.67
N LYS A 169 7.33 19.56 14.61
CA LYS A 169 8.72 19.06 14.60
C LYS A 169 8.78 17.55 14.70
N SER A 170 7.92 16.93 15.51
CA SER A 170 7.82 15.48 15.61
C SER A 170 7.39 14.87 14.28
N VAL A 171 6.33 15.35 13.64
CA VAL A 171 5.84 14.86 12.34
C VAL A 171 6.94 14.95 11.28
N GLN A 172 7.62 16.09 11.15
CA GLN A 172 8.73 16.26 10.23
C GLN A 172 9.83 15.22 10.49
N THR A 173 10.22 15.02 11.77
CA THR A 173 11.21 14.01 12.15
C THR A 173 10.76 12.60 11.76
N GLN A 174 9.50 12.25 12.05
CA GLN A 174 8.94 10.94 11.71
C GLN A 174 9.04 10.63 10.22
N LEU A 175 8.76 11.60 9.37
CA LEU A 175 8.70 11.41 7.92
C LEU A 175 10.11 11.51 7.28
N THR A 176 10.84 12.59 7.55
CA THR A 176 12.12 12.85 6.85
C THR A 176 13.25 11.97 7.37
N LYS A 177 13.37 11.79 8.70
CA LYS A 177 14.44 10.96 9.29
C LYS A 177 14.26 9.48 8.97
N SER A 178 13.01 8.98 8.92
CA SER A 178 12.72 7.60 8.48
C SER A 178 13.29 7.36 7.10
N LYS A 179 12.91 8.19 6.15
CA LYS A 179 13.35 8.13 4.76
C LYS A 179 14.88 8.19 4.66
N ALA A 180 15.50 9.21 5.23
CA ALA A 180 16.95 9.41 5.16
C ALA A 180 17.75 8.23 5.75
N VAL A 181 17.30 7.65 6.86
CA VAL A 181 17.99 6.50 7.49
C VAL A 181 17.85 5.23 6.64
N LEU A 182 16.65 4.92 6.15
CA LEU A 182 16.44 3.73 5.31
C LEU A 182 17.23 3.84 4.00
N GLU A 183 17.14 4.98 3.31
CA GLU A 183 17.86 5.23 2.06
C GLU A 183 19.38 5.07 2.25
N LYS A 184 19.95 5.69 3.30
CA LYS A 184 21.38 5.59 3.61
C LYS A 184 21.84 4.19 3.99
N LYS A 185 21.04 3.46 4.81
CA LYS A 185 21.45 2.14 5.35
C LYS A 185 21.29 1.01 4.36
N LEU A 186 20.33 1.13 3.44
CA LEU A 186 19.89 0.06 2.55
C LEU A 186 20.18 0.35 1.06
N ASP A 187 20.66 1.56 0.74
CA ASP A 187 20.91 2.03 -0.63
C ASP A 187 19.67 1.86 -1.54
N ILE A 188 18.56 2.44 -1.09
CA ILE A 188 17.25 2.36 -1.75
C ILE A 188 16.64 3.75 -1.93
N LYS A 189 15.58 3.83 -2.72
CA LYS A 189 14.66 4.97 -2.75
C LYS A 189 13.43 4.65 -1.91
N VAL A 190 13.12 5.52 -0.94
CA VAL A 190 11.91 5.43 -0.11
C VAL A 190 10.96 6.55 -0.50
N ASP A 191 9.88 6.20 -1.19
CA ASP A 191 8.87 7.16 -1.66
C ASP A 191 7.43 6.68 -1.45
N VAL A 192 7.25 5.54 -0.78
CA VAL A 192 5.95 5.01 -0.36
C VAL A 192 5.90 4.90 1.16
N LEU A 193 4.77 5.26 1.75
CA LEU A 193 4.58 5.27 3.20
C LEU A 193 3.42 4.36 3.60
N ALA A 194 3.52 3.68 4.73
CA ALA A 194 2.36 3.18 5.46
C ALA A 194 2.18 3.98 6.76
N TRP A 195 0.96 4.42 7.02
CA TRP A 195 0.65 5.15 8.24
C TRP A 195 0.59 4.20 9.44
N PRO A 196 1.35 4.45 10.53
CA PRO A 196 1.21 3.71 11.78
C PRO A 196 -0.24 3.68 12.27
N PHE A 197 -0.73 2.51 12.62
CA PHE A 197 -2.14 2.29 13.03
C PHE A 197 -3.17 2.73 11.97
N GLY A 198 -2.77 3.01 10.73
CA GLY A 198 -3.62 3.60 9.71
C GLY A 198 -4.08 5.03 10.03
N ILE A 199 -3.41 5.75 10.94
CA ILE A 199 -3.80 7.08 11.39
C ILE A 199 -3.20 8.14 10.46
N TYR A 200 -4.08 8.92 9.84
CA TYR A 200 -3.75 10.06 8.99
C TYR A 200 -4.78 11.18 9.14
N ASP A 201 -4.42 12.38 8.77
CA ASP A 201 -5.29 13.54 8.56
C ASP A 201 -4.72 14.42 7.45
N ASP A 202 -5.45 15.45 7.01
CA ASP A 202 -5.04 16.32 5.90
C ASP A 202 -3.68 17.01 6.15
N TYR A 203 -3.34 17.30 7.43
CA TYR A 203 -2.04 17.85 7.80
C TYR A 203 -0.93 16.82 7.57
N LEU A 204 -1.09 15.59 8.06
CA LEU A 204 -0.13 14.50 7.88
C LEU A 204 0.07 14.14 6.41
N GLU A 205 -1.01 14.07 5.62
CA GLU A 205 -0.96 13.84 4.18
C GLU A 205 -0.11 14.91 3.46
N LYS A 206 -0.32 16.18 3.81
CA LYS A 206 0.45 17.32 3.26
C LYS A 206 1.94 17.23 3.64
N GLU A 207 2.25 16.94 4.90
CA GLU A 207 3.64 16.83 5.35
C GLU A 207 4.35 15.61 4.75
N ALA A 208 3.66 14.48 4.54
CA ALA A 208 4.21 13.33 3.83
C ALA A 208 4.55 13.67 2.37
N SER A 209 3.66 14.38 1.67
CA SER A 209 3.94 14.87 0.31
C SER A 209 5.17 15.78 0.26
N LYS A 210 5.29 16.71 1.21
CA LYS A 210 6.47 17.61 1.33
C LYS A 210 7.77 16.83 1.61
N ALA A 211 7.68 15.73 2.38
CA ALA A 211 8.81 14.85 2.65
C ALA A 211 9.20 13.97 1.42
N GLY A 212 8.45 14.07 0.31
CA GLY A 212 8.74 13.36 -0.94
C GLY A 212 8.16 11.96 -1.01
N TYR A 213 7.15 11.63 -0.19
CA TYR A 213 6.33 10.45 -0.41
C TYR A 213 5.33 10.72 -1.54
N VAL A 214 5.16 9.76 -2.43
CA VAL A 214 4.26 9.89 -3.59
C VAL A 214 2.92 9.18 -3.37
N VAL A 215 2.90 8.17 -2.51
CA VAL A 215 1.71 7.42 -2.09
C VAL A 215 1.86 7.04 -0.63
N ALA A 216 0.76 7.10 0.11
CA ALA A 216 0.72 6.54 1.47
C ALA A 216 -0.50 5.62 1.66
N PHE A 217 -0.36 4.65 2.54
CA PHE A 217 -1.36 3.61 2.78
C PHE A 217 -1.93 3.67 4.20
N SER A 218 -3.26 3.54 4.29
CA SER A 218 -4.02 3.34 5.54
C SER A 218 -4.30 1.85 5.79
N ILE A 219 -5.23 1.55 6.70
CA ILE A 219 -5.80 0.20 6.92
C ILE A 219 -7.32 0.20 6.76
N ASP A 220 -7.86 1.10 5.95
CA ASP A 220 -9.28 1.12 5.60
C ASP A 220 -9.60 -0.05 4.67
N ARG A 221 -10.52 -0.91 5.05
CA ARG A 221 -10.80 -2.21 4.40
C ARG A 221 -11.50 -2.06 3.04
N ARG A 222 -10.80 -1.51 2.05
CA ARG A 222 -11.25 -1.31 0.66
C ARG A 222 -10.13 -1.61 -0.32
N PHE A 223 -10.46 -1.67 -1.60
CA PHE A 223 -9.48 -1.75 -2.68
C PHE A 223 -8.82 -0.40 -2.93
N ALA A 224 -7.50 -0.41 -3.07
CA ALA A 224 -6.74 0.73 -3.54
C ALA A 224 -7.09 1.03 -5.01
N ASN A 225 -7.36 2.31 -5.33
CA ASN A 225 -7.73 2.74 -6.67
C ASN A 225 -7.55 4.25 -6.86
N LYS A 226 -7.74 4.75 -8.08
CA LYS A 226 -7.55 6.18 -8.43
C LYS A 226 -8.59 7.13 -7.82
N SER A 227 -9.70 6.66 -7.30
CA SER A 227 -10.70 7.51 -6.63
C SER A 227 -10.39 7.75 -5.15
N GLU A 228 -9.48 6.98 -4.57
CA GLU A 228 -9.00 7.17 -3.20
C GLU A 228 -7.88 8.24 -3.16
N LYS A 229 -7.72 8.89 -2.00
CA LYS A 229 -6.64 9.85 -1.81
C LYS A 229 -5.27 9.19 -1.98
N MET A 230 -4.35 9.81 -2.72
CA MET A 230 -2.99 9.28 -2.93
C MET A 230 -2.24 9.04 -1.62
N MET A 231 -2.44 9.90 -0.62
CA MET A 231 -1.80 9.78 0.70
C MET A 231 -2.60 8.97 1.71
N ALA A 232 -3.68 8.28 1.28
CA ALA A 232 -4.51 7.44 2.14
C ALA A 232 -5.12 6.26 1.38
N GLN A 233 -4.34 5.60 0.55
CA GLN A 233 -4.77 4.40 -0.17
C GLN A 233 -5.12 3.28 0.81
N PRO A 234 -6.27 2.62 0.67
CA PRO A 234 -6.73 1.63 1.64
C PRO A 234 -5.98 0.30 1.54
N ARG A 235 -5.91 -0.40 2.65
CA ARG A 235 -5.38 -1.77 2.76
C ARG A 235 -6.27 -2.61 3.67
N TYR A 236 -6.15 -3.92 3.54
CA TYR A 236 -6.77 -4.90 4.43
C TYR A 236 -5.77 -5.39 5.47
N LEU A 237 -5.95 -5.01 6.73
CA LEU A 237 -5.22 -5.63 7.84
C LEU A 237 -5.59 -7.11 7.91
N MET A 238 -4.59 -7.98 7.80
CA MET A 238 -4.72 -9.44 7.83
C MET A 238 -4.36 -9.98 9.20
N THR A 239 -5.24 -10.81 9.74
CA THR A 239 -5.08 -11.48 11.03
C THR A 239 -5.15 -12.99 10.86
N ASN A 240 -4.83 -13.76 11.91
CA ASN A 240 -4.98 -15.22 11.86
C ASN A 240 -6.43 -15.67 11.69
N GLY A 241 -7.40 -14.85 12.08
CA GLY A 241 -8.82 -15.11 11.86
C GLY A 241 -9.27 -15.02 10.40
N ASP A 242 -8.45 -14.41 9.54
CA ASP A 242 -8.72 -14.31 8.10
C ASP A 242 -8.25 -15.58 7.37
N GLY A 243 -8.83 -16.74 7.75
CA GLY A 243 -8.60 -18.01 7.04
C GLY A 243 -9.02 -17.93 5.57
N VAL A 244 -8.75 -18.98 4.80
CA VAL A 244 -8.92 -19.01 3.33
C VAL A 244 -10.29 -18.49 2.86
N LYS A 245 -11.38 -18.81 3.57
CA LYS A 245 -12.73 -18.35 3.20
C LYS A 245 -12.88 -16.83 3.28
N THR A 246 -12.47 -16.21 4.40
CA THR A 246 -12.51 -14.76 4.58
C THR A 246 -11.54 -14.08 3.62
N PHE A 247 -10.34 -14.61 3.50
CA PHE A 247 -9.32 -14.15 2.55
C PHE A 247 -9.86 -14.11 1.10
N ALA A 248 -10.48 -15.20 0.65
CA ALA A 248 -11.11 -15.28 -0.67
C ALA A 248 -12.18 -14.20 -0.86
N ALA A 249 -13.00 -13.96 0.15
CA ALA A 249 -14.03 -12.92 0.11
C ALA A 249 -13.42 -11.50 0.06
N ILE A 250 -12.31 -11.26 0.76
CA ILE A 250 -11.57 -9.99 0.70
C ILE A 250 -11.02 -9.77 -0.72
N VAL A 251 -10.20 -10.68 -1.23
CA VAL A 251 -9.52 -10.45 -2.51
C VAL A 251 -10.46 -10.48 -3.72
N SER A 252 -11.63 -11.11 -3.60
CA SER A 252 -12.69 -11.07 -4.63
C SER A 252 -13.63 -9.85 -4.52
N GLY A 253 -13.40 -8.93 -3.56
CA GLY A 253 -14.20 -7.73 -3.38
C GLY A 253 -15.57 -7.94 -2.73
N LYS A 254 -15.86 -9.14 -2.20
CA LYS A 254 -17.12 -9.45 -1.51
C LYS A 254 -17.19 -8.80 -0.11
N ILE A 255 -16.03 -8.49 0.47
CA ILE A 255 -15.91 -7.79 1.75
C ILE A 255 -15.19 -6.47 1.48
N GLN A 256 -15.93 -5.38 1.45
CA GLN A 256 -15.40 -4.01 1.42
C GLN A 256 -16.22 -3.17 2.41
N GLU A 257 -15.54 -2.41 3.27
CA GLU A 257 -16.21 -1.40 4.08
C GLU A 257 -16.62 -0.24 3.17
N LYS A 258 -17.86 0.26 3.30
CA LYS A 258 -18.27 1.52 2.70
C LYS A 258 -17.34 2.61 3.22
N GLY A 259 -16.78 3.42 2.32
CA GLY A 259 -15.79 4.44 2.68
C GLY A 259 -16.18 5.21 3.94
N LYS A 260 -15.39 5.10 4.99
CA LYS A 260 -15.52 6.00 6.14
C LYS A 260 -15.17 7.38 5.62
N LYS A 261 -16.16 8.29 5.63
CA LYS A 261 -15.86 9.72 5.64
C LYS A 261 -14.83 9.92 6.74
N THR A 262 -13.71 10.55 6.41
CA THR A 262 -12.65 10.97 7.34
C THR A 262 -13.29 11.35 8.67
N ILE A 263 -13.06 10.59 9.72
CA ILE A 263 -13.42 11.03 11.06
C ILE A 263 -12.34 12.05 11.44
N ALA A 264 -12.54 13.26 10.93
CA ALA A 264 -12.00 14.44 11.54
C ALA A 264 -12.79 14.65 12.84
N GLN A 265 -12.30 14.14 13.94
CA GLN A 265 -12.63 14.60 15.30
C GLN A 265 -11.42 14.42 16.20
#